data_e1b3d7afc87f383f5cb869fbabf6f049
#
_entry.id   e1b3d7afc87f383f5cb869fbabf6f049
#
_cell.length_a   1.000
_cell.length_b   1.000
_cell.length_c   1.000
_cell.angle_alpha   90.00
_cell.angle_beta   90.00
_cell.angle_gamma   90.00
#
_symmetry.space_group_name_H-M   'P 1'
#
loop_
_entity.id
_entity.type
_entity.pdbx_description
1 polymer ?
#
loop_
_entity_poly.entity_id
_entity_poly.type
_entity_poly.pdbx_seq_one_letter_code
_entity_poly.pdbx_strand_id
1 'polypeptide(L)'
;ALRRRHHMTVDAHRAECRLWSLAIWAMPDVWRAAGGHTVAQPLLARWPDVRALGRARLSSITEIVAAHNRDRDPARRAERIRDAAQGWHEFWIGWLDLDDLAWEIAEICDDIDIADQRQREATTHALERWRHHWPDDVLTSIPGVGPICASTTRAWWGDGRHLRSAKAAGAFVGLNPSNWESGLSAAPSRSITKEGPAEMRLAYYQAANVARRRDPQLAAHYRRLMCERGHTHIQANCAIARKLAARTWAILQTGEPYEHRDLDDNPIEETTATNLVLELAVPADARRRNRATNPRRGRLDLR
;
A
#
# COMPACT_ATOMS: atom_id res chain seq x y z
N ALA A 1 -13.76 11.28 -10.66
CA ALA A 1 -13.47 9.83 -10.59
C ALA A 1 -12.33 9.53 -9.60
N LEU A 2 -11.11 10.09 -9.78
CA LEU A 2 -9.92 9.76 -8.95
C LEU A 2 -10.10 10.07 -7.46
N ARG A 3 -10.71 11.21 -7.11
CA ARG A 3 -11.05 11.54 -5.71
C ARG A 3 -12.04 10.54 -5.13
N ARG A 4 -13.07 10.15 -5.91
CA ARG A 4 -14.02 9.10 -5.50
C ARG A 4 -13.31 7.76 -5.30
N ARG A 5 -12.42 7.36 -6.24
CA ARG A 5 -11.59 6.16 -6.10
C ARG A 5 -10.81 6.17 -4.78
N HIS A 6 -10.17 7.29 -4.44
CA HIS A 6 -9.41 7.42 -3.20
C HIS A 6 -10.30 7.26 -1.96
N HIS A 7 -11.48 7.89 -1.94
CA HIS A 7 -12.42 7.74 -0.82
C HIS A 7 -12.84 6.28 -0.64
N MET A 8 -13.19 5.57 -1.73
CA MET A 8 -13.53 4.15 -1.65
C MET A 8 -12.37 3.29 -1.13
N THR A 9 -11.13 3.59 -1.52
CA THR A 9 -9.95 2.91 -0.97
C THR A 9 -9.81 3.14 0.54
N VAL A 10 -10.11 4.34 1.02
CA VAL A 10 -10.07 4.66 2.47
C VAL A 10 -11.21 3.97 3.20
N ASP A 11 -12.40 3.92 2.63
CA ASP A 11 -13.57 3.30 3.24
C ASP A 11 -13.42 1.77 3.32
N ALA A 12 -12.91 1.12 2.26
CA ALA A 12 -12.55 -0.30 2.30
C ALA A 12 -11.55 -0.57 3.43
N HIS A 13 -10.46 0.20 3.51
CA HIS A 13 -9.46 0.02 4.56
C HIS A 13 -10.01 0.25 5.97
N ARG A 14 -10.93 1.17 6.17
CA ARG A 14 -11.62 1.37 7.47
C ARG A 14 -12.48 0.18 7.85
N ALA A 15 -13.21 -0.38 6.88
CA ALA A 15 -14.01 -1.59 7.10
C ALA A 15 -13.10 -2.80 7.39
N GLU A 16 -11.99 -2.96 6.67
CA GLU A 16 -10.96 -3.97 6.97
C GLU A 16 -10.41 -3.86 8.41
N CYS A 17 -10.15 -2.63 8.88
CA CYS A 17 -9.70 -2.40 10.27
C CYS A 17 -10.80 -2.76 11.29
N ARG A 18 -12.07 -2.51 11.00
CA ARG A 18 -13.20 -2.92 11.85
C ARG A 18 -13.27 -4.44 11.92
N LEU A 19 -13.24 -5.12 10.78
CA LEU A 19 -13.23 -6.58 10.71
C LEU A 19 -12.07 -7.18 11.50
N TRP A 20 -10.86 -6.62 11.35
CA TRP A 20 -9.70 -7.06 12.13
C TRP A 20 -9.91 -6.90 13.62
N SER A 21 -10.39 -5.73 14.07
CA SER A 21 -10.60 -5.46 15.49
C SER A 21 -11.62 -6.42 16.10
N LEU A 22 -12.72 -6.67 15.39
CA LEU A 22 -13.76 -7.58 15.83
C LEU A 22 -13.25 -9.04 15.85
N ALA A 23 -12.58 -9.48 14.80
CA ALA A 23 -12.05 -10.84 14.69
C ALA A 23 -10.94 -11.13 15.72
N ILE A 24 -10.06 -10.18 16.01
CA ILE A 24 -9.02 -10.32 17.04
C ILE A 24 -9.63 -10.39 18.45
N TRP A 25 -10.74 -9.71 18.68
CA TRP A 25 -11.46 -9.80 19.94
C TRP A 25 -12.25 -11.10 20.07
N ALA A 26 -13.05 -11.47 19.07
CA ALA A 26 -13.98 -12.57 19.15
C ALA A 26 -13.36 -13.94 18.83
N MET A 27 -12.42 -14.02 17.91
CA MET A 27 -11.84 -15.26 17.39
C MET A 27 -10.38 -15.12 16.95
N PRO A 28 -9.45 -14.71 17.84
CA PRO A 28 -8.06 -14.38 17.47
C PRO A 28 -7.32 -15.53 16.80
N ASP A 29 -7.60 -16.78 17.17
CA ASP A 29 -6.90 -17.93 16.60
C ASP A 29 -7.37 -18.27 15.18
N VAL A 30 -8.63 -18.00 14.84
CA VAL A 30 -9.13 -18.06 13.46
C VAL A 30 -8.36 -17.06 12.60
N TRP A 31 -8.23 -15.81 13.06
CA TRP A 31 -7.48 -14.78 12.35
C TRP A 31 -6.00 -15.14 12.18
N ARG A 32 -5.35 -15.65 13.23
CA ARG A 32 -3.95 -16.10 13.17
C ARG A 32 -3.77 -17.29 12.23
N ALA A 33 -4.66 -18.26 12.28
CA ALA A 33 -4.62 -19.43 11.40
C ALA A 33 -4.81 -19.03 9.93
N ALA A 34 -5.69 -18.07 9.64
CA ALA A 34 -5.87 -17.51 8.32
C ALA A 34 -4.63 -16.72 7.83
N GLY A 35 -3.74 -16.30 8.72
CA GLY A 35 -2.51 -15.58 8.37
C GLY A 35 -2.72 -14.13 7.96
N GLY A 36 -3.84 -13.54 8.36
CA GLY A 36 -4.18 -12.13 8.14
C GLY A 36 -5.32 -11.91 7.15
N HIS A 37 -5.57 -10.66 6.84
CA HIS A 37 -6.73 -10.15 6.12
C HIS A 37 -7.00 -10.86 4.76
N THR A 38 -5.97 -11.10 3.97
CA THR A 38 -6.10 -11.66 2.60
C THR A 38 -6.88 -12.98 2.54
N VAL A 39 -6.79 -13.81 3.59
CA VAL A 39 -7.53 -15.08 3.69
C VAL A 39 -8.72 -14.95 4.64
N ALA A 40 -8.57 -14.20 5.73
CA ALA A 40 -9.62 -14.09 6.74
C ALA A 40 -10.90 -13.41 6.20
N GLN A 41 -10.77 -12.34 5.42
CA GLN A 41 -11.93 -11.62 4.88
C GLN A 41 -12.79 -12.50 3.96
N PRO A 42 -12.28 -13.19 2.92
CA PRO A 42 -13.11 -14.05 2.10
C PRO A 42 -13.66 -15.29 2.85
N LEU A 43 -12.96 -15.74 3.91
CA LEU A 43 -13.51 -16.78 4.79
C LEU A 43 -14.70 -16.27 5.59
N LEU A 44 -14.57 -15.11 6.23
CA LEU A 44 -15.61 -14.52 7.07
C LEU A 44 -16.78 -13.97 6.25
N ALA A 45 -16.54 -13.53 5.03
CA ALA A 45 -17.61 -13.19 4.08
C ALA A 45 -18.47 -14.41 3.73
N ARG A 46 -17.85 -15.58 3.58
CA ARG A 46 -18.58 -16.83 3.29
C ARG A 46 -19.20 -17.49 4.53
N TRP A 47 -18.54 -17.43 5.66
CA TRP A 47 -18.98 -17.98 6.94
C TRP A 47 -18.78 -16.93 8.06
N PRO A 48 -19.67 -15.94 8.15
CA PRO A 48 -19.59 -14.94 9.23
C PRO A 48 -19.84 -15.55 10.60
N ASP A 49 -20.63 -16.62 10.67
CA ASP A 49 -20.88 -17.38 11.88
C ASP A 49 -19.75 -18.39 12.15
N VAL A 50 -19.07 -18.24 13.29
CA VAL A 50 -18.00 -19.13 13.73
C VAL A 50 -18.45 -20.60 13.85
N ARG A 51 -19.74 -20.84 14.17
CA ARG A 51 -20.35 -22.19 14.22
C ARG A 51 -20.40 -22.82 12.83
N ALA A 52 -20.80 -22.02 11.83
CA ALA A 52 -20.85 -22.46 10.44
C ALA A 52 -19.45 -22.71 9.88
N LEU A 53 -18.47 -21.85 10.20
CA LEU A 53 -17.07 -22.04 9.81
C LEU A 53 -16.49 -23.32 10.43
N GLY A 54 -16.75 -23.59 11.71
CA GLY A 54 -16.30 -24.79 12.40
C GLY A 54 -16.91 -26.13 11.86
N ARG A 55 -18.06 -26.03 11.15
CA ARG A 55 -18.74 -27.16 10.49
C ARG A 55 -18.47 -27.23 8.99
N ALA A 56 -17.79 -26.24 8.44
CA ALA A 56 -17.55 -26.15 6.99
C ALA A 56 -16.70 -27.33 6.50
N ARG A 57 -16.91 -27.72 5.23
CA ARG A 57 -16.11 -28.76 4.59
C ARG A 57 -14.69 -28.26 4.42
N LEU A 58 -13.71 -29.08 4.82
CA LEU A 58 -12.29 -28.74 4.66
C LEU A 58 -11.93 -28.39 3.22
N SER A 59 -12.48 -29.06 2.23
CA SER A 59 -12.26 -28.76 0.82
C SER A 59 -12.63 -27.32 0.48
N SER A 60 -13.76 -26.81 0.99
CA SER A 60 -14.22 -25.44 0.73
C SER A 60 -13.34 -24.38 1.41
N ILE A 61 -12.86 -24.67 2.63
CA ILE A 61 -11.90 -23.79 3.31
C ILE A 61 -10.55 -23.80 2.57
N THR A 62 -10.08 -25.00 2.16
CA THR A 62 -8.83 -25.19 1.41
C THR A 62 -8.84 -24.42 0.09
N GLU A 63 -9.97 -24.44 -0.63
CA GLU A 63 -10.16 -23.68 -1.87
C GLU A 63 -9.94 -22.19 -1.67
N ILE A 64 -10.54 -21.59 -0.64
CA ILE A 64 -10.35 -20.17 -0.33
C ILE A 64 -8.91 -19.88 0.06
N VAL A 65 -8.29 -20.72 0.91
CA VAL A 65 -6.89 -20.55 1.30
C VAL A 65 -5.96 -20.59 0.09
N ALA A 66 -6.15 -21.55 -0.82
CA ALA A 66 -5.33 -21.72 -2.01
C ALA A 66 -5.51 -20.55 -3.01
N ALA A 67 -6.75 -20.05 -3.16
CA ALA A 67 -7.05 -18.94 -4.06
C ALA A 67 -6.41 -17.60 -3.60
N HIS A 68 -6.28 -17.40 -2.30
CA HIS A 68 -5.88 -16.10 -1.73
C HIS A 68 -4.48 -16.09 -1.12
N ASN A 69 -3.79 -17.23 -1.05
CA ASN A 69 -2.43 -17.30 -0.52
C ASN A 69 -1.60 -18.38 -1.25
N ARG A 70 -0.34 -18.07 -1.53
CA ARG A 70 0.66 -19.05 -2.01
C ARG A 70 1.17 -19.90 -0.83
N ASP A 71 0.31 -20.65 -0.20
CA ASP A 71 0.71 -21.55 0.86
C ASP A 71 1.29 -22.84 0.30
N ARG A 72 2.25 -23.43 1.02
CA ARG A 72 2.82 -24.74 0.67
C ARG A 72 1.89 -25.88 1.04
N ASP A 73 1.03 -25.68 2.04
CA ASP A 73 0.07 -26.67 2.54
C ASP A 73 -1.25 -26.00 2.93
N PRO A 74 -2.11 -25.67 1.96
CA PRO A 74 -3.38 -25.02 2.20
C PRO A 74 -4.37 -25.92 2.97
N ALA A 75 -4.27 -27.26 2.84
CA ALA A 75 -5.14 -28.20 3.54
C ALA A 75 -4.88 -28.18 5.06
N ARG A 76 -3.61 -28.24 5.46
CA ARG A 76 -3.23 -28.12 6.88
C ARG A 76 -3.63 -26.77 7.48
N ARG A 77 -3.57 -25.71 6.69
CA ARG A 77 -4.06 -24.40 7.16
C ARG A 77 -5.57 -24.40 7.33
N ALA A 78 -6.31 -24.99 6.40
CA ALA A 78 -7.76 -25.14 6.51
C ALA A 78 -8.20 -25.92 7.76
N GLU A 79 -7.49 -27.01 8.11
CA GLU A 79 -7.70 -27.74 9.35
C GLU A 79 -7.55 -26.82 10.58
N ARG A 80 -6.42 -26.10 10.67
CA ARG A 80 -6.17 -25.17 11.77
C ARG A 80 -7.23 -24.07 11.89
N ILE A 81 -7.74 -23.56 10.77
CA ILE A 81 -8.82 -22.55 10.76
C ILE A 81 -10.10 -23.16 11.31
N ARG A 82 -10.48 -24.35 10.84
CA ARG A 82 -11.70 -25.02 11.30
C ARG A 82 -11.62 -25.37 12.77
N ASP A 83 -10.51 -25.95 13.24
CA ASP A 83 -10.31 -26.33 14.63
C ASP A 83 -10.35 -25.10 15.55
N ALA A 84 -9.73 -23.99 15.14
CA ALA A 84 -9.82 -22.73 15.85
C ALA A 84 -11.25 -22.21 15.94
N ALA A 85 -12.04 -22.32 14.87
CA ALA A 85 -13.43 -21.89 14.86
C ALA A 85 -14.30 -22.75 15.82
N GLN A 86 -14.05 -24.06 15.88
CA GLN A 86 -14.72 -24.97 16.83
C GLN A 86 -14.39 -24.58 18.28
N GLY A 87 -13.13 -24.37 18.61
CA GLY A 87 -12.71 -23.97 19.96
C GLY A 87 -13.32 -22.64 20.41
N TRP A 88 -13.39 -21.65 19.52
CA TRP A 88 -14.03 -20.36 19.86
C TRP A 88 -15.54 -20.46 19.97
N HIS A 89 -16.21 -21.30 19.20
CA HIS A 89 -17.62 -21.58 19.38
C HIS A 89 -17.90 -22.14 20.78
N GLU A 90 -17.14 -23.16 21.22
CA GLU A 90 -17.27 -23.76 22.56
C GLU A 90 -17.00 -22.73 23.67
N PHE A 91 -16.00 -21.86 23.51
CA PHE A 91 -15.66 -20.83 24.48
C PHE A 91 -16.78 -19.79 24.69
N TRP A 92 -17.49 -19.39 23.63
CA TRP A 92 -18.49 -18.34 23.69
C TRP A 92 -19.91 -18.81 24.00
N ILE A 93 -20.14 -20.12 24.14
CA ILE A 93 -21.47 -20.68 24.48
C ILE A 93 -22.01 -20.04 25.77
N GLY A 94 -23.17 -19.35 25.64
CA GLY A 94 -23.87 -18.71 26.75
C GLY A 94 -23.29 -17.36 27.21
N TRP A 95 -22.21 -16.87 26.59
CA TRP A 95 -21.58 -15.59 26.96
C TRP A 95 -21.68 -14.51 25.88
N LEU A 96 -21.77 -14.89 24.61
CA LEU A 96 -21.83 -13.98 23.49
C LEU A 96 -23.00 -14.35 22.57
N ASP A 97 -23.74 -13.37 22.11
CA ASP A 97 -24.70 -13.55 21.04
C ASP A 97 -23.95 -13.75 19.71
N LEU A 98 -23.86 -15.01 19.31
CA LEU A 98 -23.16 -15.40 18.09
C LEU A 98 -23.95 -15.06 16.83
N ASP A 99 -25.27 -14.86 16.92
CA ASP A 99 -26.09 -14.46 15.79
C ASP A 99 -25.86 -12.98 15.48
N ASP A 100 -25.82 -12.13 16.52
CA ASP A 100 -25.49 -10.71 16.39
C ASP A 100 -24.05 -10.50 15.89
N LEU A 101 -23.09 -11.23 16.44
CA LEU A 101 -21.70 -11.21 15.96
C LEU A 101 -21.59 -11.60 14.48
N ALA A 102 -22.29 -12.66 14.06
CA ALA A 102 -22.28 -13.12 12.68
C ALA A 102 -22.91 -12.08 11.75
N TRP A 103 -23.98 -11.44 12.18
CA TRP A 103 -24.60 -10.35 11.45
C TRP A 103 -23.63 -9.16 11.29
N GLU A 104 -22.98 -8.71 12.35
CA GLU A 104 -22.00 -7.62 12.29
C GLU A 104 -20.81 -7.93 11.38
N ILE A 105 -20.28 -9.16 11.42
CA ILE A 105 -19.22 -9.61 10.52
C ILE A 105 -19.69 -9.58 9.06
N ALA A 106 -20.90 -10.04 8.76
CA ALA A 106 -21.46 -10.04 7.41
C ALA A 106 -21.59 -8.61 6.86
N GLU A 107 -22.17 -7.68 7.64
CA GLU A 107 -22.32 -6.27 7.27
C GLU A 107 -20.95 -5.61 6.97
N ILE A 108 -19.94 -5.88 7.79
CA ILE A 108 -18.59 -5.34 7.56
C ILE A 108 -17.98 -5.91 6.28
N CYS A 109 -18.17 -7.21 6.00
CA CYS A 109 -17.69 -7.82 4.76
C CYS A 109 -18.38 -7.23 3.53
N ASP A 110 -19.69 -7.01 3.59
CA ASP A 110 -20.45 -6.34 2.53
C ASP A 110 -19.99 -4.89 2.32
N ASP A 111 -19.71 -4.13 3.38
CA ASP A 111 -19.11 -2.81 3.30
C ASP A 111 -17.78 -2.81 2.53
N ILE A 112 -16.92 -3.82 2.77
CA ILE A 112 -15.64 -3.98 2.06
C ILE A 112 -15.90 -4.24 0.57
N ASP A 113 -16.76 -5.20 0.24
CA ASP A 113 -17.04 -5.60 -1.12
C ASP A 113 -17.68 -4.47 -1.93
N ILE A 114 -18.61 -3.73 -1.35
CA ILE A 114 -19.24 -2.54 -1.94
C ILE A 114 -18.18 -1.44 -2.20
N ALA A 115 -17.32 -1.17 -1.24
CA ALA A 115 -16.28 -0.16 -1.38
C ALA A 115 -15.26 -0.55 -2.49
N ASP A 116 -14.86 -1.82 -2.55
CA ASP A 116 -13.96 -2.36 -3.56
C ASP A 116 -14.57 -2.33 -4.96
N GLN A 117 -15.85 -2.67 -5.10
CA GLN A 117 -16.55 -2.58 -6.37
C GLN A 117 -16.61 -1.12 -6.86
N ARG A 118 -17.03 -0.19 -6.01
CA ARG A 118 -17.09 1.23 -6.34
C ARG A 118 -15.72 1.82 -6.66
N GLN A 119 -14.67 1.32 -6.01
CA GLN A 119 -13.28 1.69 -6.28
C GLN A 119 -12.85 1.22 -7.68
N ARG A 120 -13.21 -0.03 -8.08
CA ARG A 120 -12.96 -0.56 -9.43
C ARG A 120 -13.69 0.25 -10.50
N GLU A 121 -14.96 0.53 -10.33
CA GLU A 121 -15.77 1.35 -11.23
C GLU A 121 -15.18 2.76 -11.41
N ALA A 122 -14.84 3.43 -10.30
CA ALA A 122 -14.22 4.74 -10.34
C ALA A 122 -12.83 4.72 -11.01
N THR A 123 -12.09 3.61 -10.88
CA THR A 123 -10.81 3.39 -11.55
C THR A 123 -10.99 3.27 -13.06
N THR A 124 -11.90 2.39 -13.50
CA THR A 124 -12.20 2.19 -14.92
C THR A 124 -12.60 3.51 -15.59
N HIS A 125 -13.57 4.21 -15.00
CA HIS A 125 -14.01 5.51 -15.52
C HIS A 125 -12.87 6.55 -15.59
N ALA A 126 -12.01 6.60 -14.56
CA ALA A 126 -10.88 7.54 -14.56
C ALA A 126 -9.87 7.23 -15.65
N LEU A 127 -9.55 5.94 -15.86
CA LEU A 127 -8.60 5.51 -16.88
C LEU A 127 -9.13 5.67 -18.30
N GLU A 128 -10.41 5.42 -18.55
CA GLU A 128 -11.05 5.67 -19.85
C GLU A 128 -10.96 7.16 -20.23
N ARG A 129 -11.32 8.05 -19.32
CA ARG A 129 -11.20 9.51 -19.51
C ARG A 129 -9.75 9.93 -19.75
N TRP A 130 -8.82 9.39 -19.00
CA TRP A 130 -7.40 9.70 -19.16
C TRP A 130 -6.88 9.24 -20.52
N ARG A 131 -7.14 8.00 -20.97
CA ARG A 131 -6.73 7.48 -22.27
C ARG A 131 -7.34 8.28 -23.42
N HIS A 132 -8.58 8.73 -23.28
CA HIS A 132 -9.24 9.56 -24.29
C HIS A 132 -8.52 10.92 -24.48
N HIS A 133 -8.07 11.55 -23.39
CA HIS A 133 -7.41 12.86 -23.47
C HIS A 133 -5.91 12.77 -23.72
N TRP A 134 -5.27 11.70 -23.31
CA TRP A 134 -3.81 11.48 -23.43
C TRP A 134 -3.55 10.02 -23.86
N PRO A 135 -3.81 9.65 -25.13
CA PRO A 135 -3.63 8.28 -25.60
C PRO A 135 -2.17 7.82 -25.50
N ASP A 136 -1.22 8.70 -25.79
CA ASP A 136 0.22 8.43 -25.77
C ASP A 136 0.91 9.23 -24.63
N ASP A 137 0.39 9.07 -23.40
CA ASP A 137 0.93 9.83 -22.28
C ASP A 137 2.36 9.42 -21.92
N VAL A 138 3.30 10.31 -22.20
CA VAL A 138 4.73 10.15 -21.92
C VAL A 138 5.04 9.78 -20.46
N LEU A 139 4.16 10.11 -19.54
CA LEU A 139 4.36 9.83 -18.10
C LEU A 139 4.46 8.34 -17.79
N THR A 140 3.86 7.48 -18.61
CA THR A 140 3.93 6.02 -18.41
C THR A 140 5.28 5.41 -18.74
N SER A 141 6.16 6.15 -19.41
CA SER A 141 7.56 5.76 -19.63
C SER A 141 8.39 5.78 -18.34
N ILE A 142 7.96 6.56 -17.33
CA ILE A 142 8.70 6.71 -16.08
C ILE A 142 8.57 5.43 -15.23
N PRO A 143 9.67 4.81 -14.79
CA PRO A 143 9.62 3.62 -13.95
C PRO A 143 8.73 3.80 -12.72
N GLY A 144 7.72 2.95 -12.58
CA GLY A 144 6.76 2.99 -11.47
C GLY A 144 5.57 3.93 -11.64
N VAL A 145 5.57 4.82 -12.63
CA VAL A 145 4.43 5.68 -12.95
C VAL A 145 3.49 4.92 -13.88
N GLY A 146 2.62 4.10 -13.30
CA GLY A 146 1.57 3.41 -14.04
C GLY A 146 0.35 4.30 -14.32
N PRO A 147 -0.67 3.75 -15.01
CA PRO A 147 -1.86 4.50 -15.45
C PRO A 147 -2.57 5.28 -14.34
N ILE A 148 -2.64 4.76 -13.12
CA ILE A 148 -3.26 5.45 -11.97
C ILE A 148 -2.44 6.69 -11.56
N CYS A 149 -1.12 6.55 -11.50
CA CYS A 149 -0.26 7.68 -11.13
C CYS A 149 -0.25 8.74 -12.25
N ALA A 150 -0.14 8.33 -13.52
CA ALA A 150 -0.18 9.22 -14.68
C ALA A 150 -1.52 9.96 -14.75
N SER A 151 -2.65 9.26 -14.69
CA SER A 151 -3.99 9.88 -14.71
C SER A 151 -4.21 10.83 -13.54
N THR A 152 -3.71 10.49 -12.34
CA THR A 152 -3.79 11.36 -11.18
C THR A 152 -2.94 12.61 -11.36
N THR A 153 -1.73 12.46 -11.93
CA THR A 153 -0.84 13.59 -12.23
C THR A 153 -1.48 14.51 -13.25
N ARG A 154 -2.00 13.98 -14.37
CA ARG A 154 -2.70 14.77 -15.39
C ARG A 154 -3.93 15.49 -14.85
N ALA A 155 -4.68 14.87 -13.95
CA ALA A 155 -5.87 15.48 -13.36
C ALA A 155 -5.54 16.69 -12.47
N TRP A 156 -4.37 16.72 -11.83
CA TRP A 156 -3.97 17.80 -10.93
C TRP A 156 -2.99 18.79 -11.56
N TRP A 157 -2.12 18.32 -12.45
CA TRP A 157 -1.08 19.17 -13.06
C TRP A 157 -1.37 19.54 -14.52
N GLY A 158 -2.26 18.81 -15.20
CA GLY A 158 -2.47 19.00 -16.63
C GLY A 158 -1.16 18.81 -17.41
N ASP A 159 -0.68 19.90 -18.02
CA ASP A 159 0.62 19.99 -18.68
C ASP A 159 1.78 20.39 -17.74
N GLY A 160 1.49 20.71 -16.50
CA GLY A 160 2.46 21.06 -15.47
C GLY A 160 3.04 22.47 -15.56
N ARG A 161 2.60 23.31 -16.50
CA ARG A 161 3.15 24.68 -16.73
C ARG A 161 2.92 25.63 -15.58
N HIS A 162 1.87 25.44 -14.78
CA HIS A 162 1.60 26.25 -13.59
C HIS A 162 2.57 25.97 -12.43
N LEU A 163 3.32 24.87 -12.49
CA LEU A 163 4.33 24.52 -11.49
C LEU A 163 5.68 25.15 -11.88
N ARG A 164 6.17 26.07 -11.08
CA ARG A 164 7.35 26.89 -11.39
C ARG A 164 8.68 26.13 -11.36
N SER A 165 8.74 24.94 -10.76
CA SER A 165 9.97 24.16 -10.61
C SER A 165 9.69 22.71 -10.17
N ALA A 166 10.68 21.84 -10.35
CA ALA A 166 10.70 20.49 -9.81
C ALA A 166 10.50 20.44 -8.27
N LYS A 167 11.01 21.45 -7.55
CA LYS A 167 10.81 21.62 -6.11
C LYS A 167 9.34 21.92 -5.79
N ALA A 168 8.70 22.78 -6.58
CA ALA A 168 7.28 23.10 -6.43
C ALA A 168 6.39 21.87 -6.71
N ALA A 169 6.75 21.05 -7.69
CA ALA A 169 6.07 19.78 -7.96
C ALA A 169 6.11 18.83 -6.76
N GLY A 170 7.28 18.64 -6.15
CA GLY A 170 7.43 17.83 -4.93
C GLY A 170 6.65 18.40 -3.73
N ALA A 171 6.58 19.73 -3.60
CA ALA A 171 5.80 20.40 -2.56
C ALA A 171 4.28 20.21 -2.78
N PHE A 172 3.82 20.36 -4.02
CA PHE A 172 2.41 20.18 -4.38
C PHE A 172 1.86 18.80 -3.98
N VAL A 173 2.67 17.76 -4.08
CA VAL A 173 2.28 16.41 -3.64
C VAL A 173 2.20 16.30 -2.10
N GLY A 174 2.74 17.26 -1.35
CA GLY A 174 2.75 17.25 0.11
C GLY A 174 3.68 16.22 0.72
N LEU A 175 4.77 15.87 0.01
CA LEU A 175 5.80 14.91 0.44
C LEU A 175 7.05 15.59 1.00
N ASN A 176 7.05 16.92 1.11
CA ASN A 176 8.13 17.66 1.74
C ASN A 176 8.13 17.44 3.26
N PRO A 177 9.31 17.41 3.91
CA PRO A 177 9.37 17.48 5.37
C PRO A 177 8.72 18.78 5.86
N SER A 178 7.95 18.73 6.93
CA SER A 178 7.40 19.92 7.57
C SER A 178 8.53 20.77 8.17
N ASN A 179 8.59 22.05 7.86
CA ASN A 179 9.51 23.00 8.48
C ASN A 179 8.83 23.65 9.68
N TRP A 180 9.25 23.27 10.86
CA TRP A 180 8.98 24.02 12.08
C TRP A 180 10.33 24.47 12.63
N GLU A 181 10.71 25.69 12.33
CA GLU A 181 11.87 26.35 12.91
C GLU A 181 11.34 27.29 13.98
N SER A 182 11.26 26.81 15.21
CA SER A 182 11.18 27.68 16.38
C SER A 182 12.52 27.65 17.10
N GLY A 183 13.31 28.69 16.86
CA GLY A 183 14.47 29.12 17.65
C GLY A 183 15.57 28.11 17.93
N LEU A 184 15.52 27.28 18.90
CA LEU A 184 16.67 26.57 19.49
C LEU A 184 16.62 25.04 19.42
N SER A 185 15.62 24.42 18.82
CA SER A 185 15.50 22.95 18.76
C SER A 185 15.10 22.43 17.39
N ALA A 186 16.07 21.95 16.62
CA ALA A 186 15.84 21.17 15.42
C ALA A 186 15.44 19.74 15.79
N ALA A 187 14.16 19.40 15.71
CA ALA A 187 13.70 18.03 15.93
C ALA A 187 14.21 17.09 14.81
N PRO A 188 14.89 15.98 15.11
CA PRO A 188 15.63 15.17 14.15
C PRO A 188 14.78 14.29 13.22
N SER A 189 13.47 14.16 13.41
CA SER A 189 12.60 13.42 12.47
C SER A 189 11.27 14.12 12.28
N ARG A 190 11.07 14.69 11.10
CA ARG A 190 9.85 15.44 10.79
C ARG A 190 8.89 14.63 9.92
N SER A 191 7.58 14.77 10.18
CA SER A 191 6.54 14.26 9.31
C SER A 191 6.51 15.03 7.99
N ILE A 192 5.90 14.44 6.96
CA ILE A 192 5.62 15.16 5.70
C ILE A 192 4.51 16.20 5.94
N THR A 193 4.49 17.28 5.15
CA THR A 193 3.53 18.39 5.29
C THR A 193 2.08 17.96 5.07
N LYS A 194 1.83 17.00 4.16
CA LYS A 194 0.50 16.52 3.74
C LYS A 194 -0.41 17.62 3.14
N GLU A 195 0.15 18.75 2.74
CA GLU A 195 -0.61 19.89 2.21
C GLU A 195 -1.22 19.64 0.82
N GLY A 196 -0.70 18.67 0.07
CA GLY A 196 -1.20 18.32 -1.25
C GLY A 196 -2.35 17.32 -1.24
N PRO A 197 -2.90 17.00 -2.45
CA PRO A 197 -3.99 16.02 -2.60
C PRO A 197 -3.61 14.65 -2.08
N ALA A 198 -4.45 14.05 -1.23
CA ALA A 198 -4.15 12.77 -0.59
C ALA A 198 -4.02 11.62 -1.62
N GLU A 199 -4.89 11.61 -2.63
CA GLU A 199 -4.85 10.64 -3.72
C GLU A 199 -3.57 10.73 -4.55
N MET A 200 -3.05 11.93 -4.78
CA MET A 200 -1.79 12.13 -5.49
C MET A 200 -0.60 11.65 -4.65
N ARG A 201 -0.59 12.01 -3.38
CA ARG A 201 0.43 11.54 -2.43
C ARG A 201 0.49 10.01 -2.34
N LEU A 202 -0.68 9.35 -2.27
CA LEU A 202 -0.76 7.89 -2.27
C LEU A 202 -0.25 7.30 -3.59
N ALA A 203 -0.66 7.86 -4.74
CA ALA A 203 -0.22 7.41 -6.05
C ALA A 203 1.31 7.48 -6.19
N TYR A 204 1.91 8.62 -5.83
CA TYR A 204 3.37 8.76 -5.87
C TYR A 204 4.10 7.89 -4.85
N TYR A 205 3.53 7.64 -3.67
CA TYR A 205 4.10 6.72 -2.70
C TYR A 205 4.14 5.28 -3.24
N GLN A 206 3.06 4.83 -3.88
CA GLN A 206 2.99 3.51 -4.52
C GLN A 206 3.92 3.42 -5.73
N ALA A 207 3.92 4.44 -6.59
CA ALA A 207 4.81 4.54 -7.74
C ALA A 207 6.30 4.48 -7.33
N ALA A 208 6.68 5.20 -6.28
CA ALA A 208 8.03 5.20 -5.75
C ALA A 208 8.48 3.81 -5.24
N ASN A 209 7.55 3.03 -4.69
CA ASN A 209 7.84 1.68 -4.22
C ASN A 209 8.18 0.72 -5.39
N VAL A 210 7.68 0.99 -6.58
CA VAL A 210 8.04 0.30 -7.82
C VAL A 210 9.30 0.93 -8.44
N ALA A 211 9.34 2.25 -8.58
CA ALA A 211 10.42 2.99 -9.22
C ALA A 211 11.81 2.66 -8.64
N ARG A 212 11.94 2.63 -7.30
CA ARG A 212 13.21 2.26 -6.62
C ARG A 212 13.69 0.84 -6.88
N ARG A 213 12.89 0.01 -7.56
CA ARG A 213 13.25 -1.37 -7.95
C ARG A 213 13.54 -1.48 -9.45
N ARG A 214 13.44 -0.40 -10.20
CA ARG A 214 13.64 -0.36 -11.65
C ARG A 214 14.59 0.73 -12.09
N ASP A 215 14.82 1.75 -11.26
CA ASP A 215 15.67 2.88 -11.56
C ASP A 215 16.91 2.88 -10.65
N PRO A 216 18.15 2.82 -11.22
CA PRO A 216 19.38 2.71 -10.45
C PRO A 216 19.61 3.91 -9.52
N GLN A 217 19.37 5.12 -9.98
CA GLN A 217 19.57 6.36 -9.19
C GLN A 217 18.62 6.42 -8.00
N LEU A 218 17.35 6.00 -8.20
CA LEU A 218 16.37 5.93 -7.11
C LEU A 218 16.69 4.78 -6.14
N ALA A 219 17.16 3.64 -6.64
CA ALA A 219 17.63 2.52 -5.84
C ALA A 219 18.81 2.91 -4.96
N ALA A 220 19.84 3.56 -5.53
CA ALA A 220 21.01 4.04 -4.81
C ALA A 220 20.62 5.06 -3.72
N HIS A 221 19.73 6.01 -4.07
CA HIS A 221 19.24 6.97 -3.09
C HIS A 221 18.48 6.30 -1.95
N TYR A 222 17.60 5.34 -2.26
CA TYR A 222 16.87 4.56 -1.27
C TYR A 222 17.83 3.77 -0.36
N ARG A 223 18.83 3.07 -0.95
CA ARG A 223 19.87 2.34 -0.22
C ARG A 223 20.62 3.27 0.74
N ARG A 224 21.07 4.44 0.26
CA ARG A 224 21.76 5.42 1.10
C ARG A 224 20.92 5.85 2.30
N LEU A 225 19.64 6.15 2.10
CA LEU A 225 18.74 6.53 3.20
C LEU A 225 18.55 5.41 4.21
N MET A 226 18.42 4.16 3.76
CA MET A 226 18.20 3.01 4.63
C MET A 226 19.46 2.55 5.36
N CYS A 227 20.61 2.50 4.69
CA CYS A 227 21.85 1.92 5.22
C CYS A 227 22.70 2.94 5.98
N GLU A 228 22.82 4.17 5.47
CA GLU A 228 23.71 5.19 6.03
C GLU A 228 22.97 6.16 6.97
N ARG A 229 21.71 6.50 6.63
CA ARG A 229 20.90 7.46 7.40
C ARG A 229 19.94 6.81 8.39
N GLY A 230 19.81 5.48 8.40
CA GLY A 230 18.94 4.75 9.32
C GLY A 230 17.43 5.02 9.14
N HIS A 231 17.02 5.57 8.00
CA HIS A 231 15.61 5.84 7.72
C HIS A 231 14.78 4.56 7.68
N THR A 232 13.56 4.62 8.18
CA THR A 232 12.58 3.55 7.97
C THR A 232 12.17 3.48 6.50
N HIS A 233 11.60 2.34 6.09
CA HIS A 233 11.08 2.18 4.73
C HIS A 233 10.13 3.32 4.32
N ILE A 234 9.22 3.70 5.21
CA ILE A 234 8.23 4.76 4.93
C ILE A 234 8.92 6.10 4.67
N GLN A 235 9.88 6.48 5.51
CA GLN A 235 10.64 7.73 5.36
C GLN A 235 11.45 7.75 4.06
N ALA A 236 12.19 6.67 3.79
CA ALA A 236 12.98 6.55 2.57
C ALA A 236 12.08 6.57 1.32
N ASN A 237 10.95 5.84 1.34
CA ASN A 237 10.04 5.79 0.19
C ASN A 237 9.34 7.13 -0.06
N CYS A 238 9.01 7.92 0.98
CA CYS A 238 8.51 9.29 0.81
C CYS A 238 9.54 10.21 0.14
N ALA A 239 10.83 10.06 0.46
CA ALA A 239 11.89 10.82 -0.20
C ALA A 239 12.04 10.43 -1.68
N ILE A 240 11.90 9.12 -2.02
CA ILE A 240 11.87 8.67 -3.41
C ILE A 240 10.65 9.21 -4.13
N ALA A 241 9.46 9.17 -3.51
CA ALA A 241 8.23 9.69 -4.10
C ALA A 241 8.33 11.18 -4.45
N ARG A 242 8.98 11.98 -3.60
CA ARG A 242 9.27 13.39 -3.89
C ARG A 242 10.21 13.56 -5.09
N LYS A 243 11.28 12.75 -5.18
CA LYS A 243 12.18 12.77 -6.35
C LYS A 243 11.45 12.34 -7.62
N LEU A 244 10.59 11.33 -7.52
CA LEU A 244 9.77 10.86 -8.64
C LEU A 244 8.82 11.96 -9.14
N ALA A 245 8.17 12.70 -8.23
CA ALA A 245 7.34 13.85 -8.60
C ALA A 245 8.13 14.94 -9.34
N ALA A 246 9.36 15.22 -8.89
CA ALA A 246 10.25 16.16 -9.58
C ALA A 246 10.63 15.68 -11.00
N ARG A 247 10.92 14.39 -11.18
CA ARG A 247 11.20 13.78 -12.50
C ARG A 247 9.98 13.81 -13.41
N THR A 248 8.80 13.46 -12.86
CA THR A 248 7.53 13.52 -13.60
C THR A 248 7.28 14.94 -14.12
N TRP A 249 7.54 15.96 -13.32
CA TRP A 249 7.44 17.34 -13.77
C TRP A 249 8.43 17.66 -14.88
N ALA A 250 9.68 17.21 -14.81
CA ALA A 250 10.68 17.43 -15.85
C ALA A 250 10.25 16.79 -17.19
N ILE A 251 9.75 15.56 -17.16
CA ILE A 251 9.22 14.86 -18.34
C ILE A 251 8.00 15.60 -18.93
N LEU A 252 7.14 16.19 -18.09
CA LEU A 252 6.03 17.04 -18.58
C LEU A 252 6.51 18.30 -19.28
N GLN A 253 7.66 18.86 -18.90
CA GLN A 253 8.21 20.07 -19.54
C GLN A 253 8.90 19.75 -20.87
N THR A 254 9.61 18.62 -20.95
CA THR A 254 10.31 18.22 -22.19
C THR A 254 9.39 17.53 -23.19
N GLY A 255 8.38 16.78 -22.72
CA GLY A 255 7.53 15.94 -23.56
C GLY A 255 8.23 14.68 -24.05
N GLU A 256 9.47 14.43 -23.65
CA GLU A 256 10.26 13.29 -24.10
C GLU A 256 10.10 12.09 -23.16
N PRO A 257 10.16 10.84 -23.66
CA PRO A 257 10.13 9.64 -22.84
C PRO A 257 11.27 9.62 -21.80
N TYR A 258 11.01 8.94 -20.68
CA TYR A 258 12.01 8.73 -19.65
C TYR A 258 13.18 7.87 -20.16
N GLU A 259 14.40 8.34 -19.91
CA GLU A 259 15.63 7.64 -20.20
C GLU A 259 16.27 7.11 -18.91
N HIS A 260 16.59 5.80 -18.87
CA HIS A 260 17.31 5.24 -17.76
C HIS A 260 18.76 5.75 -17.72
N ARG A 261 19.26 6.05 -16.53
CA ARG A 261 20.64 6.53 -16.32
C ARG A 261 21.31 5.74 -15.22
N ASP A 262 22.62 5.53 -15.36
CA ASP A 262 23.48 4.95 -14.34
C ASP A 262 23.73 5.94 -13.17
N LEU A 263 24.64 5.61 -12.27
CA LEU A 263 24.96 6.43 -11.11
C LEU A 263 25.81 7.68 -11.45
N ASP A 264 26.46 7.65 -12.61
CA ASP A 264 27.28 8.74 -13.15
C ASP A 264 26.51 9.60 -14.18
N ASP A 265 25.18 9.39 -14.25
CA ASP A 265 24.24 10.12 -15.13
C ASP A 265 24.37 9.80 -16.63
N ASN A 266 25.04 8.71 -17.01
CA ASN A 266 25.09 8.25 -18.39
C ASN A 266 23.82 7.48 -18.75
N PRO A 267 23.27 7.65 -19.98
CA PRO A 267 22.12 6.88 -20.45
C PRO A 267 22.46 5.41 -20.59
N ILE A 268 21.53 4.54 -20.18
CA ILE A 268 21.69 3.07 -20.21
C ILE A 268 20.40 2.38 -20.63
N GLU A 269 20.53 1.16 -21.12
CA GLU A 269 19.42 0.27 -21.44
C GLU A 269 18.68 -0.21 -20.18
N GLU A 270 17.37 -0.51 -20.31
CA GLU A 270 16.53 -1.00 -19.21
C GLU A 270 17.07 -2.29 -18.57
N THR A 271 17.66 -3.19 -19.37
CA THR A 271 18.29 -4.42 -18.89
C THR A 271 19.48 -4.14 -17.99
N THR A 272 20.34 -3.19 -18.36
CA THR A 272 21.47 -2.73 -17.55
C THR A 272 20.98 -2.05 -16.27
N ALA A 273 19.96 -1.22 -16.36
CA ALA A 273 19.34 -0.58 -15.21
C ALA A 273 18.80 -1.62 -14.21
N THR A 274 18.16 -2.68 -14.70
CA THR A 274 17.64 -3.77 -13.85
C THR A 274 18.77 -4.50 -13.09
N ASN A 275 19.87 -4.79 -13.75
CA ASN A 275 21.03 -5.45 -13.13
C ASN A 275 21.66 -4.55 -12.04
N LEU A 276 21.89 -3.28 -12.32
CA LEU A 276 22.39 -2.31 -11.34
C LEU A 276 21.49 -2.20 -10.10
N VAL A 277 20.18 -2.23 -10.29
CA VAL A 277 19.23 -2.19 -9.17
C VAL A 277 19.35 -3.41 -8.27
N LEU A 278 19.63 -4.60 -8.82
CA LEU A 278 19.84 -5.82 -8.01
C LEU A 278 21.07 -5.69 -7.11
N GLU A 279 22.16 -5.12 -7.60
CA GLU A 279 23.38 -4.85 -6.83
C GLU A 279 23.15 -3.81 -5.70
N LEU A 280 22.21 -2.89 -5.92
CA LEU A 280 21.84 -1.85 -4.97
C LEU A 280 20.79 -2.32 -3.92
N ALA A 281 20.49 -3.61 -3.84
CA ALA A 281 19.53 -4.14 -2.88
C ALA A 281 19.91 -3.81 -1.43
N VAL A 282 18.92 -3.35 -0.64
CA VAL A 282 19.13 -3.08 0.79
C VAL A 282 19.25 -4.38 1.56
N PRO A 283 20.31 -4.60 2.34
CA PRO A 283 20.50 -5.80 3.14
C PRO A 283 19.38 -6.03 4.17
N ALA A 284 19.10 -7.30 4.47
CA ALA A 284 18.01 -7.67 5.37
C ALA A 284 18.24 -7.19 6.82
N ASP A 285 19.51 -7.13 7.26
CA ASP A 285 19.89 -6.62 8.59
C ASP A 285 19.61 -5.12 8.75
N ALA A 286 19.89 -4.31 7.72
CA ALA A 286 19.53 -2.88 7.72
C ALA A 286 18.02 -2.68 7.87
N ARG A 287 17.24 -3.49 7.16
CA ARG A 287 15.77 -3.45 7.28
C ARG A 287 15.30 -3.84 8.69
N ARG A 288 15.91 -4.84 9.31
CA ARG A 288 15.58 -5.26 10.68
C ARG A 288 15.93 -4.19 11.70
N ARG A 289 17.15 -3.63 11.66
CA ARG A 289 17.58 -2.53 12.53
C ARG A 289 16.61 -1.34 12.47
N ASN A 290 16.30 -0.86 11.28
CA ASN A 290 15.45 0.29 11.09
C ASN A 290 13.98 0.05 11.50
N ARG A 291 13.54 -1.22 11.56
CA ARG A 291 12.25 -1.60 12.14
C ARG A 291 12.27 -1.57 13.66
N ALA A 292 13.34 -2.04 14.28
CA ALA A 292 13.49 -2.08 15.73
C ALA A 292 13.56 -0.67 16.34
N THR A 293 14.18 0.29 15.64
CA THR A 293 14.31 1.68 16.07
C THR A 293 13.06 2.55 15.81
N ASN A 294 11.96 1.98 15.24
CA ASN A 294 10.75 2.75 14.98
C ASN A 294 9.90 2.89 16.27
N PRO A 295 9.82 4.09 16.89
CA PRO A 295 9.13 4.30 18.17
C PRO A 295 7.61 4.06 18.11
N ARG A 296 7.01 3.95 16.93
CA ARG A 296 5.58 3.64 16.75
C ARG A 296 5.23 2.16 16.94
N ARG A 297 6.20 1.24 16.89
CA ARG A 297 5.96 -0.19 17.14
C ARG A 297 5.99 -0.58 18.62
N GLY A 298 6.69 0.14 19.46
CA GLY A 298 6.75 -0.12 20.92
C GLY A 298 5.44 0.14 21.69
N ARG A 299 4.37 0.59 21.02
CA ARG A 299 3.05 0.79 21.62
C ARG A 299 2.04 -0.33 21.33
N LEU A 300 2.40 -1.35 20.55
CA LEU A 300 1.53 -2.47 20.19
C LEU A 300 1.97 -3.83 20.74
N ASP A 301 3.04 -3.86 21.55
CA ASP A 301 3.32 -5.00 22.42
C ASP A 301 2.43 -4.87 23.66
N LEU A 302 1.18 -5.14 23.53
CA LEU A 302 0.30 -5.48 24.63
C LEU A 302 0.79 -6.81 25.20
N ARG A 303 1.48 -6.72 26.36
CA ARG A 303 1.79 -7.84 27.24
C ARG A 303 0.51 -8.55 27.68
#